data_6be1a497558e9c69a4e985fc7eea2b66
#
_entry.id   6be1a497558e9c69a4e985fc7eea2b66
#
_cell.length_a   1.000
_cell.length_b   1.000
_cell.length_c   1.000
_cell.angle_alpha   90.00
_cell.angle_beta   90.00
_cell.angle_gamma   90.00
#
_symmetry.space_group_name_H-M   'P 1'
#
loop_
_entity.id
_entity.type
_entity.pdbx_description
1 polymer ?
#
loop_
_entity_poly.entity_id
_entity_poly.type
_entity_poly.pdbx_seq_one_letter_code
_entity_poly.pdbx_strand_id
1 'polypeptide(L)'
;MIRSLLVITLIIFAVVHGNAQSVGLVLSGGGAKGMAHIGVIRVLEENNIPIDYISGTSIGAIVGGLYAAGYSTEEMEELFKSDDFYFWSTGKIQREYRYYFKRQEDDPTWVQLRVAKKDEKVKILPPTNIIPGEQMDFAFMELTAATSAACNYDFNQLMVPYFCIAADVNNSKPLVLRNGDLGNAMRASMTVPLYFKPIEIDGKLLFDGGLLNNFPTDHMKEIFNPDIIIGHKVADDVKAADADDVMRQISNMVMRPTNFEIKPADGILLETKFDNVGLLDFNKIDTVLARGEQTTRAKIDSIKQLIKRRVPKEVIQAKRDSFNARKPELNFQNIQVEGVTDPMQRQYIIHS
;
A
#
# COMPACT_ATOMS: atom_id res chain seq x y z
N MET A 1 25.25 -17.96 48.67
CA MET A 1 25.16 -18.48 47.30
C MET A 1 23.81 -18.25 46.66
N ILE A 2 22.69 -18.72 47.20
CA ILE A 2 21.34 -18.57 46.57
C ILE A 2 20.94 -17.10 46.36
N ARG A 3 21.18 -16.22 47.36
CA ARG A 3 20.91 -14.78 47.21
C ARG A 3 21.75 -14.10 46.15
N SER A 4 23.02 -14.48 46.01
CA SER A 4 23.88 -13.94 44.94
C SER A 4 23.48 -14.44 43.56
N LEU A 5 23.00 -15.68 43.45
CA LEU A 5 22.49 -16.24 42.18
C LEU A 5 21.20 -15.53 41.79
N LEU A 6 20.29 -15.26 42.73
CA LEU A 6 19.04 -14.53 42.50
C LEU A 6 19.30 -13.09 42.02
N VAL A 7 20.27 -12.39 42.61
CA VAL A 7 20.64 -11.03 42.17
C VAL A 7 21.26 -11.03 40.78
N ILE A 8 22.12 -12.00 40.45
CA ILE A 8 22.71 -12.15 39.12
C ILE A 8 21.62 -12.48 38.10
N THR A 9 20.68 -13.34 38.43
CA THR A 9 19.54 -13.67 37.51
C THR A 9 18.62 -12.46 37.33
N LEU A 10 18.36 -11.67 38.36
CA LEU A 10 17.58 -10.42 38.24
C LEU A 10 18.30 -9.36 37.42
N ILE A 11 19.64 -9.24 37.57
CA ILE A 11 20.44 -8.31 36.77
C ILE A 11 20.48 -8.75 35.32
N ILE A 12 20.63 -10.05 35.04
CA ILE A 12 20.56 -10.60 33.66
C ILE A 12 19.17 -10.37 33.07
N PHE A 13 18.10 -10.57 33.84
CA PHE A 13 16.72 -10.30 33.40
C PHE A 13 16.47 -8.79 33.14
N ALA A 14 17.03 -7.90 33.96
CA ALA A 14 16.93 -6.45 33.79
C ALA A 14 17.74 -5.94 32.57
N VAL A 15 18.87 -6.55 32.29
CA VAL A 15 19.70 -6.21 31.10
C VAL A 15 19.04 -6.70 29.80
N VAL A 16 18.29 -7.81 29.84
CA VAL A 16 17.57 -8.34 28.68
C VAL A 16 16.29 -7.53 28.36
N HIS A 17 15.75 -6.79 29.31
CA HIS A 17 14.63 -5.85 29.11
C HIS A 17 15.09 -4.40 28.89
N GLY A 18 16.33 -4.18 28.46
CA GLY A 18 16.76 -2.91 27.91
C GLY A 18 15.83 -2.53 26.75
N ASN A 19 15.07 -1.42 26.90
CA ASN A 19 14.14 -0.90 25.90
C ASN A 19 14.81 -0.92 24.50
N ALA A 20 14.55 -1.98 23.75
CA ALA A 20 15.02 -2.07 22.39
C ALA A 20 14.25 -1.01 21.59
N GLN A 21 14.95 0.06 21.16
CA GLN A 21 14.35 1.11 20.33
C GLN A 21 13.40 0.52 19.27
N SER A 22 12.16 0.93 19.28
CA SER A 22 11.17 0.59 18.27
C SER A 22 11.21 1.59 17.10
N VAL A 23 11.09 1.10 15.88
CA VAL A 23 11.22 1.89 14.65
C VAL A 23 9.96 1.76 13.82
N GLY A 24 9.30 2.89 13.54
CA GLY A 24 8.19 3.00 12.61
C GLY A 24 8.65 3.52 11.25
N LEU A 25 8.21 2.87 10.17
CA LEU A 25 8.43 3.33 8.80
C LEU A 25 7.13 3.92 8.25
N VAL A 26 7.17 5.17 7.79
CA VAL A 26 6.03 5.89 7.20
C VAL A 26 6.30 6.19 5.74
N LEU A 27 5.42 5.74 4.84
CA LEU A 27 5.56 5.82 3.40
C LEU A 27 4.47 6.71 2.79
N SER A 28 4.88 7.76 2.10
CA SER A 28 3.93 8.68 1.44
C SER A 28 3.30 8.07 0.19
N GLY A 29 2.17 8.62 -0.25
CA GLY A 29 1.69 8.45 -1.61
C GLY A 29 2.56 9.21 -2.62
N GLY A 30 2.35 8.92 -3.92
CA GLY A 30 3.09 9.58 -5.01
C GLY A 30 3.07 8.82 -6.34
N GLY A 31 2.15 7.87 -6.52
CA GLY A 31 2.04 7.04 -7.73
C GLY A 31 3.33 6.26 -8.01
N ALA A 32 3.73 6.14 -9.26
CA ALA A 32 4.91 5.37 -9.67
C ALA A 32 6.20 5.75 -8.95
N LYS A 33 6.32 6.99 -8.45
CA LYS A 33 7.46 7.42 -7.62
C LYS A 33 7.61 6.61 -6.34
N GLY A 34 6.51 6.05 -5.84
CA GLY A 34 6.50 5.26 -4.61
C GLY A 34 7.23 3.91 -4.72
N MET A 35 7.58 3.45 -5.92
CA MET A 35 8.47 2.31 -6.07
C MET A 35 9.84 2.55 -5.43
N ALA A 36 10.24 3.83 -5.21
CA ALA A 36 11.41 4.20 -4.44
C ALA A 36 11.37 3.71 -2.99
N HIS A 37 10.19 3.48 -2.41
CA HIS A 37 10.04 2.92 -1.08
C HIS A 37 10.69 1.52 -0.97
N ILE A 38 10.65 0.72 -2.03
CA ILE A 38 11.32 -0.60 -2.08
C ILE A 38 12.82 -0.43 -1.90
N GLY A 39 13.42 0.53 -2.61
CA GLY A 39 14.86 0.85 -2.46
C GLY A 39 15.22 1.32 -1.06
N VAL A 40 14.35 2.10 -0.41
CA VAL A 40 14.54 2.50 1.00
C VAL A 40 14.55 1.29 1.91
N ILE A 41 13.53 0.42 1.82
CA ILE A 41 13.42 -0.80 2.65
C ILE A 41 14.65 -1.69 2.45
N ARG A 42 15.09 -1.89 1.20
CA ARG A 42 16.28 -2.69 0.86
C ARG A 42 17.53 -2.18 1.58
N VAL A 43 17.80 -0.87 1.51
CA VAL A 43 19.00 -0.29 2.16
C VAL A 43 18.88 -0.36 3.68
N LEU A 44 17.69 -0.22 4.26
CA LEU A 44 17.48 -0.41 5.70
C LEU A 44 17.79 -1.85 6.11
N GLU A 45 17.28 -2.86 5.40
CA GLU A 45 17.57 -4.28 5.66
C GLU A 45 19.07 -4.60 5.50
N GLU A 46 19.72 -4.12 4.41
CA GLU A 46 21.17 -4.29 4.19
C GLU A 46 22.02 -3.74 5.34
N ASN A 47 21.53 -2.72 6.01
CA ASN A 47 22.23 -2.09 7.14
C ASN A 47 21.71 -2.55 8.51
N ASN A 48 20.92 -3.63 8.54
CA ASN A 48 20.35 -4.21 9.75
C ASN A 48 19.49 -3.21 10.57
N ILE A 49 18.91 -2.21 9.92
CA ILE A 49 17.99 -1.26 10.57
C ILE A 49 16.63 -1.94 10.70
N PRO A 50 16.09 -2.04 11.92
CA PRO A 50 14.80 -2.68 12.16
C PRO A 50 13.64 -1.86 11.60
N ILE A 51 12.58 -2.56 11.19
CA ILE A 51 11.26 -2.01 10.87
C ILE A 51 10.26 -2.78 11.74
N ASP A 52 9.82 -2.14 12.84
CA ASP A 52 8.89 -2.78 13.79
C ASP A 52 7.43 -2.50 13.45
N TYR A 53 7.17 -1.34 12.87
CA TYR A 53 5.85 -0.89 12.44
C TYR A 53 5.95 -0.24 11.07
N ILE A 54 4.91 -0.36 10.27
CA ILE A 54 4.87 0.27 8.95
C ILE A 54 3.50 0.88 8.69
N SER A 55 3.49 2.03 8.05
CA SER A 55 2.27 2.65 7.57
C SER A 55 2.49 3.31 6.23
N GLY A 56 1.41 3.46 5.48
CA GLY A 56 1.50 4.10 4.17
C GLY A 56 0.19 4.65 3.67
N THR A 57 0.30 5.48 2.64
CA THR A 57 -0.82 6.04 1.90
C THR A 57 -0.61 5.80 0.41
N SER A 58 -1.67 5.43 -0.32
CA SER A 58 -1.62 5.21 -1.78
C SER A 58 -0.57 4.14 -2.15
N ILE A 59 0.38 4.44 -3.02
CA ILE A 59 1.47 3.52 -3.36
C ILE A 59 2.30 3.13 -2.11
N GLY A 60 2.44 4.01 -1.14
CA GLY A 60 3.09 3.70 0.13
C GLY A 60 2.31 2.66 0.94
N ALA A 61 0.97 2.63 0.81
CA ALA A 61 0.14 1.58 1.39
C ALA A 61 0.38 0.22 0.68
N ILE A 62 0.55 0.23 -0.64
CA ILE A 62 0.83 -0.99 -1.40
C ILE A 62 2.20 -1.55 -1.04
N VAL A 63 3.26 -0.76 -1.13
CA VAL A 63 4.62 -1.22 -0.80
C VAL A 63 4.73 -1.63 0.67
N GLY A 64 4.17 -0.82 1.59
CA GLY A 64 4.17 -1.12 3.01
C GLY A 64 3.34 -2.36 3.35
N GLY A 65 2.19 -2.52 2.72
CA GLY A 65 1.30 -3.68 2.90
C GLY A 65 1.92 -4.97 2.37
N LEU A 66 2.55 -4.95 1.20
CA LEU A 66 3.27 -6.11 0.65
C LEU A 66 4.44 -6.50 1.55
N TYR A 67 5.24 -5.54 2.02
CA TYR A 67 6.32 -5.83 2.97
C TYR A 67 5.79 -6.42 4.28
N ALA A 68 4.73 -5.84 4.84
CA ALA A 68 4.07 -6.35 6.04
C ALA A 68 3.46 -7.74 5.83
N ALA A 69 3.04 -8.04 4.60
CA ALA A 69 2.55 -9.34 4.17
C ALA A 69 3.66 -10.40 3.99
N GLY A 70 4.93 -10.03 4.19
CA GLY A 70 6.06 -10.96 4.08
C GLY A 70 6.69 -11.06 2.70
N TYR A 71 6.40 -10.14 1.79
CA TYR A 71 7.15 -10.04 0.53
C TYR A 71 8.55 -9.47 0.79
N SER A 72 9.56 -10.02 0.11
CA SER A 72 10.91 -9.46 0.08
C SER A 72 10.97 -8.25 -0.86
N THR A 73 12.04 -7.47 -0.78
CA THR A 73 12.28 -6.36 -1.70
C THR A 73 12.48 -6.81 -3.13
N GLU A 74 13.04 -8.01 -3.31
CA GLU A 74 13.24 -8.66 -4.59
C GLU A 74 11.90 -9.09 -5.21
N GLU A 75 11.05 -9.76 -4.44
CA GLU A 75 9.69 -10.16 -4.89
C GLU A 75 8.81 -8.95 -5.24
N MET A 76 8.91 -7.88 -4.46
CA MET A 76 8.20 -6.64 -4.79
C MET A 76 8.72 -5.99 -6.07
N GLU A 77 10.03 -5.97 -6.29
CA GLU A 77 10.63 -5.46 -7.52
C GLU A 77 10.19 -6.26 -8.74
N GLU A 78 10.22 -7.60 -8.66
CA GLU A 78 9.77 -8.51 -9.71
C GLU A 78 8.28 -8.27 -10.02
N LEU A 79 7.44 -8.16 -8.98
CA LEU A 79 6.02 -7.89 -9.14
C LEU A 79 5.77 -6.59 -9.91
N PHE A 80 6.41 -5.49 -9.53
CA PHE A 80 6.21 -4.20 -10.20
C PHE A 80 6.82 -4.15 -11.61
N LYS A 81 7.76 -5.03 -11.95
CA LYS A 81 8.32 -5.20 -13.30
C LYS A 81 7.50 -6.13 -14.20
N SER A 82 6.59 -6.90 -13.62
CA SER A 82 5.83 -7.90 -14.36
C SER A 82 4.86 -7.28 -15.38
N ASP A 83 4.61 -8.02 -16.44
CA ASP A 83 3.56 -7.68 -17.41
C ASP A 83 2.18 -7.63 -16.73
N ASP A 84 1.94 -8.51 -15.74
CA ASP A 84 0.71 -8.55 -14.98
C ASP A 84 0.44 -7.22 -14.28
N PHE A 85 1.45 -6.67 -13.58
CA PHE A 85 1.30 -5.36 -12.93
C PHE A 85 1.00 -4.25 -13.95
N TYR A 86 1.59 -4.30 -15.14
CA TYR A 86 1.27 -3.36 -16.21
C TYR A 86 -0.22 -3.47 -16.62
N PHE A 87 -0.75 -4.68 -16.76
CA PHE A 87 -2.16 -4.88 -17.07
C PHE A 87 -3.07 -4.38 -15.95
N TRP A 88 -2.74 -4.70 -14.69
CA TRP A 88 -3.52 -4.25 -13.53
C TRP A 88 -3.55 -2.73 -13.40
N SER A 89 -2.40 -2.08 -13.53
CA SER A 89 -2.28 -0.62 -13.38
C SER A 89 -2.90 0.17 -14.52
N THR A 90 -3.03 -0.42 -15.71
CA THR A 90 -3.62 0.21 -16.90
C THR A 90 -5.07 -0.20 -17.16
N GLY A 91 -5.56 -1.24 -16.48
CA GLY A 91 -6.87 -1.84 -16.71
C GLY A 91 -7.01 -2.53 -18.07
N LYS A 92 -5.89 -2.78 -18.75
CA LYS A 92 -5.89 -3.54 -20.01
C LYS A 92 -6.04 -5.02 -19.70
N ILE A 93 -6.78 -5.72 -20.56
CA ILE A 93 -7.00 -7.17 -20.44
C ILE A 93 -6.00 -7.88 -21.34
N GLN A 94 -5.30 -8.87 -20.79
CA GLN A 94 -4.43 -9.75 -21.58
C GLN A 94 -5.22 -10.44 -22.68
N ARG A 95 -4.57 -10.65 -23.85
CA ARG A 95 -5.27 -11.22 -25.02
C ARG A 95 -5.86 -12.60 -24.75
N GLU A 96 -5.24 -13.37 -23.90
CA GLU A 96 -5.63 -14.75 -23.53
C GLU A 96 -6.95 -14.78 -22.78
N TYR A 97 -7.25 -13.75 -21.99
CA TYR A 97 -8.51 -13.61 -21.23
C TYR A 97 -9.60 -12.82 -22.00
N ARG A 98 -9.33 -12.43 -23.25
CA ARG A 98 -10.35 -11.76 -24.06
C ARG A 98 -11.28 -12.78 -24.69
N TYR A 99 -12.54 -12.79 -24.24
CA TYR A 99 -13.58 -13.58 -24.86
C TYR A 99 -13.82 -13.17 -26.33
N TYR A 100 -13.48 -14.06 -27.25
CA TYR A 100 -13.63 -13.85 -28.69
C TYR A 100 -15.09 -13.55 -29.11
N PHE A 101 -16.07 -14.13 -28.40
CA PHE A 101 -17.49 -14.05 -28.75
C PHE A 101 -18.25 -12.86 -28.13
N LYS A 102 -17.65 -12.09 -27.23
CA LYS A 102 -18.24 -10.87 -26.65
C LYS A 102 -17.40 -9.63 -26.91
N ARG A 103 -16.58 -9.65 -27.96
CA ARG A 103 -15.81 -8.47 -28.34
C ARG A 103 -16.81 -7.41 -28.77
N GLN A 104 -17.00 -6.36 -27.96
CA GLN A 104 -17.51 -5.09 -28.48
C GLN A 104 -16.53 -4.63 -29.56
N GLU A 105 -17.02 -4.32 -30.73
CA GLU A 105 -16.20 -3.69 -31.78
C GLU A 105 -15.54 -2.44 -31.15
N ASP A 106 -14.26 -2.21 -31.50
CA ASP A 106 -13.54 -1.03 -31.02
C ASP A 106 -14.34 0.21 -31.45
N ASP A 107 -15.00 0.84 -30.49
CA ASP A 107 -15.79 2.04 -30.70
C ASP A 107 -14.86 3.25 -30.51
N PRO A 108 -14.74 4.16 -31.49
CA PRO A 108 -13.93 5.36 -31.40
C PRO A 108 -14.47 6.41 -30.44
N THR A 109 -15.50 6.10 -29.65
CA THR A 109 -16.05 7.01 -28.66
C THR A 109 -15.08 7.29 -27.53
N TRP A 110 -14.83 8.57 -27.29
CA TRP A 110 -13.95 9.05 -26.23
C TRP A 110 -14.64 9.09 -24.87
N VAL A 111 -15.96 9.22 -24.86
CA VAL A 111 -16.77 9.34 -23.64
C VAL A 111 -18.06 8.58 -23.81
N GLN A 112 -18.32 7.61 -22.94
CA GLN A 112 -19.60 6.93 -22.86
C GLN A 112 -20.40 7.48 -21.70
N LEU A 113 -21.56 8.06 -21.99
CA LEU A 113 -22.53 8.48 -20.99
C LEU A 113 -23.53 7.35 -20.76
N ARG A 114 -23.65 6.90 -19.51
CA ARG A 114 -24.66 5.92 -19.13
C ARG A 114 -25.96 6.64 -18.80
N VAL A 115 -27.05 6.19 -19.40
CA VAL A 115 -28.40 6.64 -19.04
C VAL A 115 -29.02 5.57 -18.16
N ALA A 116 -29.33 5.91 -16.92
CA ALA A 116 -29.99 5.01 -15.98
C ALA A 116 -31.30 5.60 -15.49
N LYS A 117 -32.33 4.77 -15.37
CA LYS A 117 -33.58 5.14 -14.69
C LYS A 117 -33.43 4.77 -13.21
N LYS A 118 -33.37 5.78 -12.35
CA LYS A 118 -33.34 5.62 -10.88
C LYS A 118 -34.45 6.48 -10.28
N ASP A 119 -35.29 5.89 -9.43
CA ASP A 119 -36.43 6.57 -8.77
C ASP A 119 -37.35 7.28 -9.77
N GLU A 120 -37.73 6.60 -10.85
CA GLU A 120 -38.55 7.11 -11.96
C GLU A 120 -37.96 8.30 -12.75
N LYS A 121 -36.76 8.73 -12.42
CA LYS A 121 -36.07 9.81 -13.14
C LYS A 121 -34.95 9.24 -14.03
N VAL A 122 -34.85 9.78 -15.22
CA VAL A 122 -33.71 9.48 -16.12
C VAL A 122 -32.53 10.31 -15.65
N LYS A 123 -31.42 9.64 -15.31
CA LYS A 123 -30.16 10.29 -14.93
C LYS A 123 -29.10 9.96 -15.97
N ILE A 124 -28.38 10.96 -16.41
CA ILE A 124 -27.16 10.80 -17.20
C ILE A 124 -26.02 10.66 -16.19
N LEU A 125 -25.33 9.53 -16.26
CA LEU A 125 -24.20 9.24 -15.38
C LEU A 125 -22.91 9.48 -16.17
N PRO A 126 -22.08 10.45 -15.78
CA PRO A 126 -20.75 10.62 -16.37
C PRO A 126 -19.87 9.41 -16.03
N PRO A 127 -18.80 9.15 -16.80
CA PRO A 127 -17.83 8.14 -16.46
C PRO A 127 -17.19 8.49 -15.10
N THR A 128 -17.11 7.51 -14.21
CA THR A 128 -16.60 7.69 -12.85
C THR A 128 -15.10 7.40 -12.73
N ASN A 129 -14.52 6.74 -13.74
CA ASN A 129 -13.12 6.30 -13.75
C ASN A 129 -12.61 6.14 -15.18
N ILE A 130 -11.31 6.39 -15.34
CA ILE A 130 -10.59 6.20 -16.60
C ILE A 130 -10.07 4.76 -16.71
N ILE A 131 -9.62 4.19 -15.57
CA ILE A 131 -9.04 2.85 -15.50
C ILE A 131 -10.08 1.91 -14.88
N PRO A 132 -10.45 0.81 -15.57
CA PRO A 132 -11.26 -0.25 -14.99
C PRO A 132 -10.55 -0.86 -13.77
N GLY A 133 -11.27 -0.98 -12.63
CA GLY A 133 -10.67 -1.42 -11.37
C GLY A 133 -10.58 -2.92 -11.21
N GLU A 134 -11.32 -3.67 -12.00
CA GLU A 134 -11.54 -5.11 -11.81
C GLU A 134 -10.25 -5.92 -11.83
N GLN A 135 -9.30 -5.58 -12.69
CA GLN A 135 -7.98 -6.23 -12.78
C GLN A 135 -7.18 -6.02 -11.50
N MET A 136 -7.18 -4.80 -10.98
CA MET A 136 -6.46 -4.46 -9.75
C MET A 136 -7.14 -5.08 -8.52
N ASP A 137 -8.48 -5.11 -8.49
CA ASP A 137 -9.24 -5.74 -7.42
C ASP A 137 -8.92 -7.23 -7.33
N PHE A 138 -8.90 -7.92 -8.47
CA PHE A 138 -8.53 -9.34 -8.55
C PHE A 138 -7.07 -9.56 -8.14
N ALA A 139 -6.14 -8.75 -8.63
CA ALA A 139 -4.73 -8.83 -8.30
C ALA A 139 -4.48 -8.70 -6.79
N PHE A 140 -5.08 -7.71 -6.15
CA PHE A 140 -4.94 -7.56 -4.69
C PHE A 140 -5.54 -8.72 -3.92
N MET A 141 -6.67 -9.26 -4.37
CA MET A 141 -7.25 -10.46 -3.77
C MET A 141 -6.25 -11.63 -3.87
N GLU A 142 -5.72 -11.91 -5.05
CA GLU A 142 -4.77 -12.99 -5.28
C GLU A 142 -3.50 -12.84 -4.43
N LEU A 143 -2.90 -11.65 -4.42
CA LEU A 143 -1.69 -11.37 -3.67
C LEU A 143 -1.86 -11.45 -2.15
N THR A 144 -3.07 -11.20 -1.62
CA THR A 144 -3.25 -10.96 -0.18
C THR A 144 -4.27 -11.83 0.52
N ALA A 145 -5.08 -12.64 -0.20
CA ALA A 145 -6.11 -13.46 0.44
C ALA A 145 -5.52 -14.43 1.48
N ALA A 146 -4.43 -15.15 1.12
CA ALA A 146 -3.74 -16.04 2.04
C ALA A 146 -3.11 -15.27 3.22
N THR A 147 -2.63 -14.06 2.99
CA THR A 147 -2.09 -13.18 4.03
C THR A 147 -3.17 -12.72 5.00
N SER A 148 -4.32 -12.26 4.48
CA SER A 148 -5.47 -11.84 5.28
C SER A 148 -5.96 -12.97 6.19
N ALA A 149 -6.01 -14.19 5.66
CA ALA A 149 -6.34 -15.39 6.45
C ALA A 149 -5.27 -15.70 7.51
N ALA A 150 -3.97 -15.64 7.17
CA ALA A 150 -2.88 -15.94 8.08
C ALA A 150 -2.79 -14.98 9.28
N CYS A 151 -3.23 -13.73 9.11
CA CYS A 151 -3.28 -12.73 10.18
C CYS A 151 -4.66 -12.59 10.83
N ASN A 152 -5.62 -13.47 10.55
CA ASN A 152 -7.00 -13.40 11.03
C ASN A 152 -7.65 -12.02 10.80
N TYR A 153 -7.36 -11.40 9.66
CA TYR A 153 -7.84 -10.06 9.30
C TYR A 153 -7.45 -8.94 10.30
N ASP A 154 -6.47 -9.18 11.16
CA ASP A 154 -5.87 -8.19 12.08
C ASP A 154 -4.45 -7.85 11.62
N PHE A 155 -4.25 -6.64 11.10
CA PHE A 155 -2.97 -6.23 10.54
C PHE A 155 -1.86 -6.06 11.59
N ASN A 156 -2.19 -6.10 12.90
CA ASN A 156 -1.16 -6.22 13.94
C ASN A 156 -0.49 -7.60 13.96
N GLN A 157 -1.11 -8.61 13.36
CA GLN A 157 -0.60 -9.98 13.27
C GLN A 157 0.14 -10.28 11.95
N LEU A 158 0.29 -9.29 11.07
CA LEU A 158 1.16 -9.39 9.90
C LEU A 158 2.63 -9.59 10.29
N MET A 159 3.49 -9.90 9.33
CA MET A 159 4.93 -10.01 9.57
C MET A 159 5.46 -8.73 10.25
N VAL A 160 5.02 -7.58 9.79
CA VAL A 160 5.22 -6.28 10.47
C VAL A 160 3.83 -5.67 10.71
N PRO A 161 3.48 -5.27 11.95
CA PRO A 161 2.25 -4.56 12.22
C PRO A 161 2.08 -3.35 11.30
N TYR A 162 0.88 -3.23 10.72
CA TYR A 162 0.64 -2.34 9.61
C TYR A 162 -0.69 -1.61 9.72
N PHE A 163 -0.76 -0.41 9.17
CA PHE A 163 -2.00 0.25 8.79
C PHE A 163 -1.80 1.11 7.53
N CYS A 164 -2.89 1.41 6.84
CA CYS A 164 -2.89 2.40 5.78
C CYS A 164 -4.04 3.40 5.94
N ILE A 165 -3.94 4.49 5.20
CA ILE A 165 -4.93 5.57 5.23
C ILE A 165 -5.76 5.54 3.94
N ALA A 166 -7.08 5.60 4.10
CA ALA A 166 -8.03 5.93 3.04
C ALA A 166 -8.79 7.22 3.40
N ALA A 167 -9.44 7.82 2.43
CA ALA A 167 -10.27 9.00 2.63
C ALA A 167 -11.75 8.61 2.63
N ASP A 168 -12.43 8.75 3.75
CA ASP A 168 -13.89 8.71 3.83
C ASP A 168 -14.44 10.05 3.33
N VAL A 169 -14.90 10.06 2.09
CA VAL A 169 -15.33 11.30 1.44
C VAL A 169 -16.68 11.81 1.95
N ASN A 170 -17.54 10.93 2.45
CA ASN A 170 -18.84 11.34 3.00
C ASN A 170 -18.67 12.12 4.31
N ASN A 171 -17.68 11.74 5.12
CA ASN A 171 -17.38 12.40 6.39
C ASN A 171 -16.19 13.36 6.32
N SER A 172 -15.49 13.44 5.17
CA SER A 172 -14.28 14.26 4.96
C SER A 172 -13.20 14.02 6.03
N LYS A 173 -12.96 12.74 6.38
CA LYS A 173 -12.01 12.32 7.41
C LYS A 173 -11.06 11.24 6.89
N PRO A 174 -9.78 11.27 7.29
CA PRO A 174 -8.91 10.14 7.08
C PRO A 174 -9.44 8.93 7.85
N LEU A 175 -9.44 7.77 7.21
CA LEU A 175 -9.82 6.49 7.80
C LEU A 175 -8.58 5.61 7.91
N VAL A 176 -8.27 5.18 9.13
CA VAL A 176 -7.22 4.21 9.39
C VAL A 176 -7.77 2.81 9.12
N LEU A 177 -7.15 2.10 8.19
CA LEU A 177 -7.44 0.70 7.88
C LEU A 177 -6.33 -0.16 8.49
N ARG A 178 -6.67 -0.92 9.53
CA ARG A 178 -5.76 -1.78 10.30
C ARG A 178 -6.29 -3.18 10.57
N ASN A 179 -7.44 -3.49 9.99
CA ASN A 179 -8.09 -4.79 10.02
C ASN A 179 -8.96 -4.97 8.78
N GLY A 180 -9.49 -6.17 8.57
CA GLY A 180 -10.28 -6.55 7.42
C GLY A 180 -9.42 -7.19 6.33
N ASP A 181 -9.90 -7.17 5.10
CA ASP A 181 -9.14 -7.68 3.95
C ASP A 181 -8.03 -6.72 3.57
N LEU A 182 -6.78 -7.22 3.50
CA LEU A 182 -5.60 -6.40 3.22
C LEU A 182 -5.61 -5.85 1.80
N GLY A 183 -6.08 -6.63 0.83
CA GLY A 183 -6.21 -6.19 -0.55
C GLY A 183 -7.19 -5.03 -0.70
N ASN A 184 -8.34 -5.14 -0.05
CA ASN A 184 -9.35 -4.07 -0.03
C ASN A 184 -8.81 -2.80 0.68
N ALA A 185 -8.05 -2.96 1.75
CA ALA A 185 -7.44 -1.83 2.46
C ALA A 185 -6.42 -1.07 1.57
N MET A 186 -5.51 -1.80 0.90
CA MET A 186 -4.57 -1.22 -0.06
C MET A 186 -5.30 -0.60 -1.25
N ARG A 187 -6.33 -1.29 -1.77
CA ARG A 187 -7.15 -0.81 -2.89
C ARG A 187 -7.88 0.48 -2.55
N ALA A 188 -8.46 0.59 -1.34
CA ALA A 188 -9.08 1.82 -0.87
C ALA A 188 -8.07 2.97 -0.81
N SER A 189 -6.89 2.70 -0.21
CA SER A 189 -5.84 3.69 -0.03
C SER A 189 -5.28 4.25 -1.33
N MET A 190 -5.30 3.47 -2.44
CA MET A 190 -4.78 3.88 -3.75
C MET A 190 -5.83 4.40 -4.74
N THR A 191 -7.08 4.50 -4.33
CA THR A 191 -8.19 4.91 -5.22
C THR A 191 -8.15 6.39 -5.54
N VAL A 192 -7.27 6.78 -6.46
CA VAL A 192 -7.18 8.17 -6.94
C VAL A 192 -8.47 8.54 -7.66
N PRO A 193 -9.14 9.65 -7.28
CA PRO A 193 -10.35 10.12 -7.95
C PRO A 193 -10.15 10.28 -9.45
N LEU A 194 -11.17 9.95 -10.23
CA LEU A 194 -11.20 9.95 -11.70
C LEU A 194 -10.35 8.86 -12.35
N TYR A 195 -9.27 8.39 -11.74
CA TYR A 195 -8.50 7.25 -12.26
C TYR A 195 -9.20 5.94 -11.96
N PHE A 196 -9.58 5.72 -10.70
CA PHE A 196 -10.20 4.46 -10.26
C PHE A 196 -11.59 4.71 -9.66
N LYS A 197 -12.48 3.74 -9.86
CA LYS A 197 -13.77 3.71 -9.18
C LYS A 197 -13.57 3.55 -7.67
N PRO A 198 -14.28 4.35 -6.83
CA PRO A 198 -14.21 4.17 -5.37
C PRO A 198 -14.73 2.80 -4.94
N ILE A 199 -14.23 2.34 -3.81
CA ILE A 199 -14.72 1.12 -3.18
C ILE A 199 -15.50 1.44 -1.90
N GLU A 200 -16.37 0.55 -1.50
CA GLU A 200 -17.13 0.66 -0.27
C GLU A 200 -16.66 -0.40 0.73
N ILE A 201 -16.26 0.04 1.93
CA ILE A 201 -15.91 -0.83 3.05
C ILE A 201 -16.75 -0.38 4.25
N ASP A 202 -17.47 -1.30 4.86
CA ASP A 202 -18.34 -1.05 6.02
C ASP A 202 -19.31 0.13 5.81
N GLY A 203 -19.91 0.24 4.62
CA GLY A 203 -20.86 1.30 4.26
C GLY A 203 -20.21 2.68 4.04
N LYS A 204 -18.88 2.77 4.00
CA LYS A 204 -18.13 4.00 3.74
C LYS A 204 -17.56 4.00 2.33
N LEU A 205 -17.82 5.07 1.58
CA LEU A 205 -17.25 5.27 0.26
C LEU A 205 -15.84 5.85 0.38
N LEU A 206 -14.85 5.07 -0.07
CA LEU A 206 -13.45 5.34 0.17
C LEU A 206 -12.69 5.69 -1.12
N PHE A 207 -11.82 6.68 -0.98
CA PHE A 207 -10.86 7.13 -1.98
C PHE A 207 -9.43 7.13 -1.41
N ASP A 208 -8.47 7.50 -2.26
CA ASP A 208 -7.04 7.61 -1.92
C ASP A 208 -6.84 8.46 -0.65
N GLY A 209 -6.11 7.89 0.29
CA GLY A 209 -5.80 8.56 1.54
C GLY A 209 -5.02 9.86 1.38
N GLY A 210 -4.30 10.02 0.26
CA GLY A 210 -3.57 11.24 -0.09
C GLY A 210 -4.43 12.49 -0.20
N LEU A 211 -5.74 12.35 -0.34
CA LEU A 211 -6.67 13.47 -0.30
C LEU A 211 -6.69 14.17 1.06
N LEU A 212 -6.50 13.43 2.15
CA LEU A 212 -6.69 13.93 3.52
C LEU A 212 -5.45 13.79 4.41
N ASN A 213 -4.67 12.71 4.27
CA ASN A 213 -3.43 12.47 4.98
C ASN A 213 -2.47 11.61 4.13
N ASN A 214 -1.61 12.27 3.38
CA ASN A 214 -0.66 11.60 2.49
C ASN A 214 0.61 11.09 3.18
N PHE A 215 0.79 11.38 4.48
CA PHE A 215 1.99 11.01 5.24
C PHE A 215 1.66 10.82 6.73
N PRO A 216 1.15 9.64 7.13
CA PRO A 216 0.47 9.42 8.41
C PRO A 216 1.41 9.27 9.62
N THR A 217 2.33 10.21 9.83
CA THR A 217 3.24 10.24 10.99
C THR A 217 2.52 10.49 12.31
N ASP A 218 1.45 11.28 12.28
CA ASP A 218 0.54 11.53 13.39
C ASP A 218 -0.14 10.23 13.86
N HIS A 219 -0.76 9.49 12.93
CA HIS A 219 -1.38 8.20 13.21
C HIS A 219 -0.34 7.13 13.61
N MET A 220 0.89 7.16 13.05
CA MET A 220 1.96 6.27 13.48
C MET A 220 2.29 6.47 14.97
N LYS A 221 2.37 7.73 15.42
CA LYS A 221 2.57 8.06 16.84
C LYS A 221 1.37 7.67 17.71
N GLU A 222 0.16 7.93 17.24
CA GLU A 222 -1.05 7.63 17.99
C GLU A 222 -1.26 6.12 18.18
N ILE A 223 -1.00 5.32 17.15
CA ILE A 223 -1.36 3.89 17.11
C ILE A 223 -0.25 3.01 17.67
N PHE A 224 0.99 3.23 17.25
CA PHE A 224 2.12 2.37 17.58
C PHE A 224 3.13 3.04 18.50
N ASN A 225 3.18 4.37 18.53
CA ASN A 225 4.08 5.16 19.35
C ASN A 225 5.54 4.67 19.33
N PRO A 226 6.16 4.50 18.13
CA PRO A 226 7.54 4.06 18.05
C PRO A 226 8.49 5.10 18.62
N ASP A 227 9.65 4.66 19.11
CA ASP A 227 10.69 5.57 19.64
C ASP A 227 11.27 6.44 18.53
N ILE A 228 11.39 5.89 17.32
CA ILE A 228 11.95 6.58 16.15
C ILE A 228 11.06 6.34 14.92
N ILE A 229 10.81 7.39 14.16
CA ILE A 229 10.13 7.31 12.88
C ILE A 229 11.13 7.56 11.74
N ILE A 230 11.20 6.64 10.79
CA ILE A 230 11.79 6.88 9.48
C ILE A 230 10.63 7.19 8.54
N GLY A 231 10.59 8.40 8.02
CA GLY A 231 9.60 8.77 7.02
C GLY A 231 10.22 8.85 5.63
N HIS A 232 9.56 8.32 4.61
CA HIS A 232 9.99 8.47 3.23
C HIS A 232 8.93 9.18 2.39
N LYS A 233 9.29 10.40 1.96
CA LYS A 233 8.48 11.27 1.10
C LYS A 233 8.92 11.13 -0.35
N VAL A 234 7.97 10.81 -1.23
CA VAL A 234 8.12 10.82 -2.70
C VAL A 234 7.08 11.73 -3.37
N ALA A 235 6.12 12.25 -2.59
CA ALA A 235 5.13 13.18 -3.08
C ALA A 235 5.80 14.48 -3.54
N ASP A 236 5.30 15.04 -4.64
CA ASP A 236 5.70 16.38 -5.06
C ASP A 236 5.19 17.42 -4.07
N ASP A 237 5.92 18.50 -3.94
CA ASP A 237 5.40 19.71 -3.31
C ASP A 237 4.25 20.26 -4.17
N VAL A 238 3.25 20.86 -3.52
CA VAL A 238 2.11 21.45 -4.23
C VAL A 238 2.63 22.49 -5.22
N LYS A 239 2.56 22.16 -6.51
CA LYS A 239 2.93 23.10 -7.59
C LYS A 239 1.68 23.85 -8.02
N ALA A 240 1.85 25.11 -8.38
CA ALA A 240 0.79 25.86 -9.05
C ALA A 240 0.30 25.09 -10.28
N ALA A 241 -1.02 24.98 -10.43
CA ALA A 241 -1.60 24.35 -11.61
C ALA A 241 -1.50 25.34 -12.79
N ASP A 242 -1.15 24.80 -13.97
CA ASP A 242 -1.26 25.52 -15.23
C ASP A 242 -2.74 25.60 -15.63
N ALA A 243 -3.12 26.62 -16.42
CA ALA A 243 -4.49 26.80 -16.89
C ALA A 243 -5.01 25.60 -17.71
N ASP A 244 -4.11 24.89 -18.39
CA ASP A 244 -4.44 23.72 -19.23
C ASP A 244 -4.34 22.38 -18.48
N ASP A 245 -3.82 22.36 -17.23
CA ASP A 245 -3.70 21.13 -16.42
C ASP A 245 -4.91 20.97 -15.47
N VAL A 246 -6.06 20.65 -16.06
CA VAL A 246 -7.33 20.48 -15.33
C VAL A 246 -7.23 19.43 -14.22
N MET A 247 -6.48 18.34 -14.44
CA MET A 247 -6.31 17.28 -13.45
C MET A 247 -5.53 17.78 -12.22
N ARG A 248 -4.51 18.59 -12.41
CA ARG A 248 -3.78 19.22 -11.31
C ARG A 248 -4.61 20.26 -10.58
N GLN A 249 -5.42 21.03 -11.33
CA GLN A 249 -6.34 21.99 -10.72
C GLN A 249 -7.33 21.27 -9.80
N ILE A 250 -7.98 20.19 -10.26
CA ILE A 250 -8.90 19.39 -9.46
C ILE A 250 -8.15 18.77 -8.26
N SER A 251 -6.97 18.22 -8.49
CA SER A 251 -6.15 17.66 -7.41
C SER A 251 -5.86 18.69 -6.33
N ASN A 252 -5.40 19.89 -6.72
CA ASN A 252 -5.10 20.99 -5.77
C ASN A 252 -6.36 21.49 -5.02
N MET A 253 -7.54 21.37 -5.61
CA MET A 253 -8.80 21.76 -4.96
C MET A 253 -9.26 20.73 -3.92
N VAL A 254 -8.97 19.46 -4.13
CA VAL A 254 -9.52 18.35 -3.34
C VAL A 254 -8.52 17.89 -2.28
N MET A 255 -7.22 17.92 -2.56
CA MET A 255 -6.19 17.47 -1.64
C MET A 255 -5.95 18.49 -0.51
N ARG A 256 -5.98 18.01 0.73
CA ARG A 256 -5.54 18.83 1.87
C ARG A 256 -4.02 18.90 1.93
N PRO A 257 -3.45 20.05 2.36
CA PRO A 257 -2.03 20.14 2.64
C PRO A 257 -1.60 19.07 3.66
N THR A 258 -0.60 18.27 3.29
CA THR A 258 -0.04 17.25 4.18
C THR A 258 1.19 17.81 4.89
N ASN A 259 1.28 17.57 6.19
CA ASN A 259 2.50 17.86 6.93
C ASN A 259 3.49 16.70 6.75
N PHE A 260 4.61 16.96 6.07
CA PHE A 260 5.70 15.99 5.88
C PHE A 260 6.82 16.16 6.91
N GLU A 261 6.67 17.04 7.88
CA GLU A 261 7.72 17.30 8.86
C GLU A 261 7.84 16.17 9.88
N ILE A 262 9.07 15.72 10.12
CA ILE A 262 9.44 14.87 11.25
C ILE A 262 10.42 15.66 12.09
N LYS A 263 10.06 15.94 13.34
CA LYS A 263 10.96 16.64 14.27
C LYS A 263 12.21 15.79 14.52
N PRO A 264 13.41 16.39 14.62
CA PRO A 264 14.65 15.65 14.86
C PRO A 264 14.64 14.72 16.08
N ALA A 265 13.84 15.07 17.10
CA ALA A 265 13.65 14.23 18.29
C ALA A 265 12.80 12.98 18.02
N ASP A 266 11.94 13.02 17.01
CA ASP A 266 11.00 11.96 16.68
C ASP A 266 11.52 11.01 15.59
N GLY A 267 12.52 11.44 14.80
CA GLY A 267 13.00 10.59 13.72
C GLY A 267 13.72 11.33 12.61
N ILE A 268 13.67 10.75 11.40
CA ILE A 268 14.36 11.25 10.22
C ILE A 268 13.44 11.20 8.98
N LEU A 269 13.46 12.26 8.18
CA LEU A 269 12.80 12.32 6.88
C LEU A 269 13.80 12.00 5.76
N LEU A 270 13.45 11.05 4.94
CA LEU A 270 14.06 10.75 3.65
C LEU A 270 13.17 11.36 2.57
N GLU A 271 13.71 12.22 1.73
CA GLU A 271 12.96 12.83 0.64
C GLU A 271 13.62 12.46 -0.69
N THR A 272 12.88 11.79 -1.56
CA THR A 272 13.34 11.46 -2.91
C THR A 272 12.54 12.28 -3.93
N LYS A 273 13.24 13.15 -4.65
CA LYS A 273 12.65 14.04 -5.67
C LYS A 273 12.84 13.47 -7.07
N PHE A 274 11.81 13.65 -7.89
CA PHE A 274 11.79 13.22 -9.28
C PHE A 274 11.29 14.35 -10.20
N ASP A 275 12.04 14.65 -11.23
CA ASP A 275 11.67 15.72 -12.17
C ASP A 275 10.76 15.22 -13.30
N ASN A 276 10.92 13.97 -13.74
CA ASN A 276 10.28 13.42 -14.94
C ASN A 276 9.62 12.06 -14.70
N VAL A 277 8.94 11.87 -13.57
CA VAL A 277 8.17 10.66 -13.27
C VAL A 277 6.72 11.04 -13.02
N GLY A 278 5.84 10.62 -13.91
CA GLY A 278 4.39 10.81 -13.79
C GLY A 278 3.75 9.82 -12.82
N LEU A 279 2.45 10.02 -12.57
CA LEU A 279 1.67 9.21 -11.62
C LEU A 279 1.65 7.71 -11.99
N LEU A 280 1.60 7.38 -13.28
CA LEU A 280 1.46 6.02 -13.81
C LEU A 280 2.70 5.52 -14.58
N ASP A 281 3.85 6.17 -14.42
CA ASP A 281 5.11 5.80 -15.10
C ASP A 281 5.80 4.59 -14.44
N PHE A 282 5.07 3.51 -14.24
CA PHE A 282 5.59 2.29 -13.59
C PHE A 282 6.70 1.60 -14.40
N ASN A 283 6.81 1.88 -15.69
CA ASN A 283 7.91 1.39 -16.52
C ASN A 283 9.30 1.97 -16.15
N LYS A 284 9.35 2.98 -15.28
CA LYS A 284 10.60 3.59 -14.79
C LYS A 284 11.11 2.99 -13.48
N ILE A 285 10.66 1.78 -13.11
CA ILE A 285 10.94 1.16 -11.82
C ILE A 285 12.43 1.13 -11.48
N ASP A 286 13.30 0.74 -12.40
CA ASP A 286 14.75 0.63 -12.14
C ASP A 286 15.34 1.96 -11.68
N THR A 287 14.98 3.03 -12.38
CA THR A 287 15.44 4.40 -12.04
C THR A 287 14.87 4.87 -10.72
N VAL A 288 13.59 4.62 -10.49
CA VAL A 288 12.88 5.07 -9.29
C VAL A 288 13.39 4.35 -8.06
N LEU A 289 13.57 3.03 -8.13
CA LEU A 289 14.09 2.21 -7.05
C LEU A 289 15.52 2.62 -6.69
N ALA A 290 16.41 2.74 -7.69
CA ALA A 290 17.79 3.17 -7.49
C ALA A 290 17.89 4.56 -6.82
N ARG A 291 16.95 5.47 -7.13
CA ARG A 291 16.89 6.78 -6.46
C ARG A 291 16.52 6.66 -4.97
N GLY A 292 15.58 5.76 -4.62
CA GLY A 292 15.26 5.45 -3.24
C GLY A 292 16.45 4.91 -2.46
N GLU A 293 17.19 3.96 -3.07
CA GLU A 293 18.44 3.46 -2.50
C GLU A 293 19.46 4.58 -2.29
N GLN A 294 19.71 5.40 -3.32
CA GLN A 294 20.65 6.52 -3.24
C GLN A 294 20.30 7.49 -2.11
N THR A 295 19.02 7.86 -2.01
CA THR A 295 18.53 8.75 -0.93
C THR A 295 18.81 8.17 0.44
N THR A 296 18.56 6.87 0.63
CA THR A 296 18.76 6.20 1.90
C THR A 296 20.23 6.04 2.24
N ARG A 297 21.07 5.63 1.27
CA ARG A 297 22.52 5.50 1.45
C ARG A 297 23.15 6.84 1.83
N ALA A 298 22.68 7.95 1.27
CA ALA A 298 23.16 9.29 1.63
C ALA A 298 22.85 9.70 3.07
N LYS A 299 21.86 9.06 3.71
CA LYS A 299 21.43 9.33 5.09
C LYS A 299 21.72 8.18 6.07
N ILE A 300 22.34 7.09 5.61
CA ILE A 300 22.49 5.87 6.40
C ILE A 300 23.27 6.08 7.69
N ASP A 301 24.30 6.92 7.67
CA ASP A 301 25.10 7.19 8.88
C ASP A 301 24.27 7.96 9.92
N SER A 302 23.45 8.91 9.50
CA SER A 302 22.51 9.62 10.38
C SER A 302 21.47 8.66 10.95
N ILE A 303 20.93 7.74 10.14
CA ILE A 303 20.02 6.70 10.60
C ILE A 303 20.70 5.80 11.64
N LYS A 304 21.94 5.38 11.37
CA LYS A 304 22.73 4.55 12.29
C LYS A 304 23.09 5.27 13.61
N GLN A 305 23.25 6.60 13.57
CA GLN A 305 23.45 7.40 14.76
C GLN A 305 22.18 7.51 15.62
N LEU A 306 21.03 7.61 14.96
CA LEU A 306 19.74 7.75 15.64
C LEU A 306 19.24 6.40 16.17
N ILE A 307 19.32 5.35 15.38
CA ILE A 307 18.87 4.00 15.72
C ILE A 307 20.10 3.17 16.10
N LYS A 308 20.16 2.71 17.35
CA LYS A 308 21.30 1.91 17.87
C LYS A 308 21.04 0.42 17.73
N ARG A 309 19.79 0.00 17.79
CA ARG A 309 19.39 -1.39 17.61
C ARG A 309 19.71 -1.87 16.18
N ARG A 310 20.15 -3.13 16.08
CA ARG A 310 20.40 -3.81 14.81
C ARG A 310 19.69 -5.16 14.80
N VAL A 311 19.08 -5.47 13.66
CA VAL A 311 18.42 -6.76 13.43
C VAL A 311 19.05 -7.38 12.19
N PRO A 312 19.83 -8.47 12.33
CA PRO A 312 20.47 -9.14 11.23
C PRO A 312 19.45 -9.59 10.14
N LYS A 313 19.88 -9.59 8.88
CA LYS A 313 19.03 -9.99 7.75
C LYS A 313 18.45 -11.39 7.93
N GLU A 314 19.23 -12.30 8.52
CA GLU A 314 18.82 -13.68 8.80
C GLU A 314 17.63 -13.75 9.77
N VAL A 315 17.56 -12.82 10.73
CA VAL A 315 16.43 -12.73 11.69
C VAL A 315 15.20 -12.21 10.98
N ILE A 316 15.35 -11.22 10.10
CA ILE A 316 14.24 -10.71 9.28
C ILE A 316 13.71 -11.80 8.37
N GLN A 317 14.62 -12.54 7.71
CA GLN A 317 14.25 -13.64 6.84
C GLN A 317 13.53 -14.77 7.59
N ALA A 318 14.06 -15.18 8.75
CA ALA A 318 13.39 -16.18 9.58
C ALA A 318 11.98 -15.75 10.03
N LYS A 319 11.79 -14.45 10.33
CA LYS A 319 10.46 -13.89 10.65
C LYS A 319 9.53 -13.95 9.44
N ARG A 320 10.05 -13.62 8.24
CA ARG A 320 9.33 -13.70 6.96
C ARG A 320 8.92 -15.13 6.65
N ASP A 321 9.84 -16.09 6.75
CA ASP A 321 9.58 -17.51 6.49
C ASP A 321 8.54 -18.07 7.47
N SER A 322 8.67 -17.74 8.75
CA SER A 322 7.71 -18.14 9.79
C SER A 322 6.32 -17.55 9.55
N PHE A 323 6.21 -16.31 9.07
CA PHE A 323 4.94 -15.72 8.71
C PHE A 323 4.36 -16.38 7.47
N ASN A 324 5.15 -16.54 6.41
CA ASN A 324 4.72 -17.12 5.15
C ASN A 324 4.26 -18.58 5.32
N ALA A 325 4.89 -19.35 6.22
CA ALA A 325 4.47 -20.72 6.55
C ALA A 325 3.06 -20.81 7.18
N ARG A 326 2.50 -19.70 7.67
CA ARG A 326 1.11 -19.66 8.20
C ARG A 326 0.07 -19.40 7.11
N LYS A 327 0.50 -18.99 5.93
CA LYS A 327 -0.42 -18.70 4.82
C LYS A 327 -1.05 -20.00 4.33
N PRO A 328 -2.39 -20.11 4.28
CA PRO A 328 -3.04 -21.28 3.70
C PRO A 328 -2.80 -21.33 2.19
N GLU A 329 -2.78 -22.53 1.64
CA GLU A 329 -2.88 -22.72 0.19
C GLU A 329 -4.24 -22.21 -0.31
N LEU A 330 -4.24 -21.49 -1.42
CA LEU A 330 -5.46 -21.03 -2.10
C LEU A 330 -6.09 -22.22 -2.85
N ASN A 331 -6.66 -23.17 -2.11
CA ASN A 331 -7.34 -24.33 -2.65
C ASN A 331 -8.82 -24.26 -2.30
N PHE A 332 -9.64 -23.88 -3.28
CA PHE A 332 -11.07 -23.71 -3.12
C PHE A 332 -11.81 -25.02 -3.43
N GLN A 333 -12.29 -25.72 -2.40
CA GLN A 333 -13.03 -26.98 -2.57
C GLN A 333 -14.54 -26.76 -2.80
N ASN A 334 -15.08 -25.65 -2.33
CA ASN A 334 -16.49 -25.31 -2.45
C ASN A 334 -16.66 -23.90 -3.00
N ILE A 335 -17.11 -23.79 -4.24
CA ILE A 335 -17.39 -22.52 -4.90
C ILE A 335 -18.90 -22.26 -4.83
N GLN A 336 -19.31 -21.17 -4.15
CA GLN A 336 -20.67 -20.67 -4.16
C GLN A 336 -20.79 -19.48 -5.10
N VAL A 337 -21.67 -19.56 -6.09
CA VAL A 337 -21.95 -18.47 -7.01
C VAL A 337 -23.28 -17.83 -6.66
N GLU A 338 -23.24 -16.57 -6.21
CA GLU A 338 -24.42 -15.78 -5.87
C GLU A 338 -24.71 -14.72 -6.96
N GLY A 339 -25.97 -14.30 -7.06
CA GLY A 339 -26.40 -13.27 -8.02
C GLY A 339 -26.55 -13.73 -9.46
N VAL A 340 -26.20 -14.97 -9.79
CA VAL A 340 -26.39 -15.58 -11.12
C VAL A 340 -27.56 -16.54 -11.08
N THR A 341 -28.65 -16.21 -11.79
CA THR A 341 -29.87 -17.02 -11.85
C THR A 341 -29.82 -18.10 -12.91
N ASP A 342 -29.06 -17.92 -13.98
CA ASP A 342 -28.91 -18.87 -15.07
C ASP A 342 -28.00 -20.05 -14.67
N PRO A 343 -28.53 -21.31 -14.68
CA PRO A 343 -27.76 -22.49 -14.29
C PRO A 343 -26.52 -22.72 -15.18
N MET A 344 -26.59 -22.44 -16.48
CA MET A 344 -25.46 -22.64 -17.40
C MET A 344 -24.33 -21.63 -17.12
N GLN A 345 -24.68 -20.37 -16.85
CA GLN A 345 -23.70 -19.36 -16.44
C GLN A 345 -23.06 -19.68 -15.11
N ARG A 346 -23.85 -20.16 -14.14
CA ARG A 346 -23.36 -20.60 -12.83
C ARG A 346 -22.36 -21.76 -12.97
N GLN A 347 -22.71 -22.79 -13.76
CA GLN A 347 -21.85 -23.94 -14.00
C GLN A 347 -20.56 -23.55 -14.72
N TYR A 348 -20.66 -22.63 -15.65
CA TYR A 348 -19.50 -22.07 -16.36
C TYR A 348 -18.53 -21.38 -15.38
N ILE A 349 -19.03 -20.50 -14.49
CA ILE A 349 -18.20 -19.80 -13.47
C ILE A 349 -17.53 -20.79 -12.51
N ILE A 350 -18.16 -21.90 -12.17
CA ILE A 350 -17.60 -22.92 -11.27
C ILE A 350 -16.46 -23.71 -11.93
N HIS A 351 -16.47 -23.85 -13.25
CA HIS A 351 -15.52 -24.68 -13.99
C HIS A 351 -14.49 -23.91 -14.81
N SER A 352 -14.58 -22.57 -14.88
CA SER A 352 -13.56 -21.71 -15.46
C SER A 352 -12.50 -21.29 -14.46
#